data_31c9bb4bf072bfdce48b00995151ba34
#
_entry.id   31c9bb4bf072bfdce48b00995151ba34
#
_cell.length_a   1.000
_cell.length_b   1.000
_cell.length_c   1.000
_cell.angle_alpha   90.00
_cell.angle_beta   90.00
_cell.angle_gamma   90.00
#
_symmetry.space_group_name_H-M   'P 1'
#
loop_
_entity.id
_entity.type
_entity.pdbx_description
1 polymer ?
#
loop_
_entity_poly.entity_id
_entity_poly.type
_entity_poly.pdbx_seq_one_letter_code
_entity_poly.pdbx_strand_id
1 'polypeptide(L)'
;MMEERKSAPVMRRVVLAAAALMLCAAALVCALLYVNATTLRGTVSRTALTLTTPDELGAAAELWSAETAHGVLKLRGALARRGIGAVDLRVGLIWKPDGGAEEDAVTLLNTQMVRVDTAGMGVQDADDHCGFVAAVKLKRLPHRGENGQYRAVLVSEGQLIDGGALGLTLRRQGESWTVEGGSR
;
A
#
# COMPACT_ATOMS: atom_id res chain seq x y z
N MET A 1 -2.32 15.89 62.22
CA MET A 1 -3.33 15.79 61.17
C MET A 1 -3.21 16.97 60.20
N MET A 2 -1.99 17.29 59.69
CA MET A 2 -1.71 18.47 58.89
C MET A 2 -0.76 18.24 57.69
N GLU A 3 -0.40 16.99 57.37
CA GLU A 3 0.52 16.69 56.22
C GLU A 3 -0.17 16.21 54.94
N GLU A 4 -1.42 15.78 54.98
CA GLU A 4 -2.11 15.22 53.82
C GLU A 4 -2.54 16.25 52.76
N ARG A 5 -2.62 17.54 53.07
CA ARG A 5 -3.11 18.58 52.13
C ARG A 5 -2.08 19.08 51.12
N LYS A 6 -0.76 18.81 51.30
CA LYS A 6 0.29 19.29 50.37
C LYS A 6 0.62 18.31 49.22
N SER A 7 0.29 17.05 49.35
CA SER A 7 0.62 16.01 48.35
C SER A 7 -0.31 15.98 47.14
N ALA A 8 -1.56 16.38 47.29
CA ALA A 8 -2.56 16.33 46.21
C ALA A 8 -2.20 17.16 44.94
N PRO A 9 -1.72 18.41 45.04
CA PRO A 9 -1.35 19.19 43.85
C PRO A 9 -0.10 18.64 43.15
N VAL A 10 0.85 18.06 43.90
CA VAL A 10 2.07 17.44 43.29
C VAL A 10 1.69 16.16 42.58
N MET A 11 0.89 15.30 43.16
CA MET A 11 0.42 14.07 42.54
C MET A 11 -0.37 14.32 41.29
N ARG A 12 -1.25 15.35 41.26
CA ARG A 12 -1.98 15.76 40.06
C ARG A 12 -1.03 16.21 38.95
N ARG A 13 0.02 16.97 39.27
CA ARG A 13 1.04 17.38 38.28
C ARG A 13 1.81 16.21 37.72
N VAL A 14 2.19 15.24 38.54
CA VAL A 14 2.89 14.02 38.12
C VAL A 14 1.99 13.19 37.20
N VAL A 15 0.72 13.00 37.54
CA VAL A 15 -0.25 12.27 36.69
C VAL A 15 -0.46 12.97 35.34
N LEU A 16 -0.59 14.30 35.33
CA LEU A 16 -0.73 15.07 34.09
C LEU A 16 0.54 14.98 33.22
N ALA A 17 1.72 15.05 33.82
CA ALA A 17 2.99 14.90 33.09
C ALA A 17 3.13 13.49 32.49
N ALA A 18 2.77 12.45 33.25
CA ALA A 18 2.79 11.07 32.77
C ALA A 18 1.78 10.87 31.61
N ALA A 19 0.59 11.40 31.73
CA ALA A 19 -0.43 11.35 30.66
C ALA A 19 0.05 12.08 29.39
N ALA A 20 0.66 13.25 29.53
CA ALA A 20 1.22 14.00 28.41
C ALA A 20 2.34 13.22 27.71
N LEU A 21 3.24 12.59 28.48
CA LEU A 21 4.32 11.74 27.94
C LEU A 21 3.75 10.54 27.17
N MET A 22 2.74 9.87 27.69
CA MET A 22 2.09 8.76 27.00
C MET A 22 1.43 9.20 25.69
N LEU A 23 0.75 10.34 25.68
CA LEU A 23 0.16 10.90 24.45
C LEU A 23 1.22 11.26 23.40
N CYS A 24 2.33 11.88 23.82
CA CYS A 24 3.46 12.18 22.93
C CYS A 24 4.09 10.89 22.37
N ALA A 25 4.28 9.87 23.19
CA ALA A 25 4.80 8.59 22.74
C ALA A 25 3.84 7.90 21.76
N ALA A 26 2.55 7.89 22.04
CA ALA A 26 1.54 7.35 21.11
C ALA A 26 1.52 8.10 19.78
N ALA A 27 1.57 9.45 19.81
CA ALA A 27 1.63 10.26 18.60
C ALA A 27 2.90 9.98 17.78
N LEU A 28 4.05 9.81 18.42
CA LEU A 28 5.31 9.46 17.76
C LEU A 28 5.22 8.08 17.10
N VAL A 29 4.69 7.08 17.80
CA VAL A 29 4.49 5.73 17.25
C VAL A 29 3.56 5.79 16.03
N CYS A 30 2.43 6.48 16.13
CA CYS A 30 1.52 6.66 14.99
C CYS A 30 2.21 7.35 13.80
N ALA A 31 3.02 8.38 14.05
CA ALA A 31 3.78 9.07 13.00
C ALA A 31 4.80 8.13 12.33
N LEU A 32 5.52 7.33 13.10
CA LEU A 32 6.48 6.35 12.58
C LEU A 32 5.78 5.27 11.74
N LEU A 33 4.66 4.72 12.23
CA LEU A 33 3.86 3.74 11.49
C LEU A 33 3.33 4.32 10.18
N TYR A 34 2.83 5.56 10.19
CA TYR A 34 2.38 6.25 9.00
C TYR A 34 3.50 6.49 7.99
N VAL A 35 4.68 6.92 8.44
CA VAL A 35 5.85 7.10 7.58
C VAL A 35 6.26 5.78 6.97
N ASN A 36 6.33 4.71 7.76
CA ASN A 36 6.67 3.37 7.27
C ASN A 36 5.63 2.86 6.25
N ALA A 37 4.34 2.97 6.56
CA ALA A 37 3.26 2.51 5.68
C ALA A 37 3.24 3.24 4.31
N THR A 38 3.71 4.49 4.24
CA THR A 38 3.72 5.29 3.01
C THR A 38 5.09 5.39 2.35
N THR A 39 6.05 4.54 2.73
CA THR A 39 7.40 4.51 2.17
C THR A 39 7.48 3.51 1.02
N LEU A 40 8.26 3.83 -0.02
CA LEU A 40 8.60 2.89 -1.07
C LEU A 40 9.50 1.79 -0.52
N ARG A 41 9.34 0.56 -1.01
CA ARG A 41 10.17 -0.59 -0.63
C ARG A 41 11.39 -0.77 -1.52
N GLY A 42 11.43 -0.08 -2.65
CA GLY A 42 12.52 -0.15 -3.60
C GLY A 42 12.03 -0.23 -5.03
N THR A 43 12.93 -0.57 -5.91
CA THR A 43 12.68 -0.74 -7.34
C THR A 43 13.27 -2.07 -7.80
N VAL A 44 12.55 -2.78 -8.67
CA VAL A 44 12.98 -4.05 -9.28
C VAL A 44 12.92 -3.90 -10.80
N SER A 45 13.86 -4.50 -11.53
CA SER A 45 13.77 -4.56 -12.99
C SER A 45 12.69 -5.55 -13.42
N ARG A 46 11.85 -5.18 -14.40
CA ARG A 46 10.85 -6.10 -15.00
C ARG A 46 11.51 -7.33 -15.62
N THR A 47 12.66 -7.14 -16.23
CA THR A 47 13.42 -8.23 -16.86
C THR A 47 13.98 -9.23 -15.85
N ALA A 48 14.05 -8.87 -14.57
CA ALA A 48 14.41 -9.78 -13.48
C ALA A 48 13.21 -10.59 -12.93
N LEU A 49 12.00 -10.31 -13.41
CA LEU A 49 10.74 -10.96 -12.97
C LEU A 49 10.19 -11.83 -14.09
N THR A 50 9.60 -12.96 -13.74
CA THR A 50 8.85 -13.79 -14.70
C THR A 50 7.49 -13.17 -14.91
N LEU A 51 7.18 -12.74 -16.14
CA LEU A 51 5.86 -12.21 -16.49
C LEU A 51 4.84 -13.34 -16.49
N THR A 52 3.72 -13.13 -15.84
CA THR A 52 2.60 -14.07 -15.76
C THR A 52 1.27 -13.33 -15.66
N THR A 53 0.18 -14.04 -15.87
CA THR A 53 -1.18 -13.52 -15.69
C THR A 53 -1.89 -14.24 -14.54
N PRO A 54 -2.95 -13.66 -13.94
CA PRO A 54 -3.73 -14.37 -12.92
C PRO A 54 -4.25 -15.72 -13.42
N ASP A 55 -4.72 -15.78 -14.67
CA ASP A 55 -5.27 -17.02 -15.26
C ASP A 55 -4.21 -18.13 -15.35
N GLU A 56 -2.98 -17.81 -15.76
CA GLU A 56 -1.86 -18.76 -15.81
C GLU A 56 -1.50 -19.31 -14.42
N LEU A 57 -1.75 -18.52 -13.38
CA LEU A 57 -1.54 -18.92 -11.99
C LEU A 57 -2.74 -19.67 -11.38
N GLY A 58 -3.85 -19.77 -12.10
CA GLY A 58 -5.13 -20.23 -11.52
C GLY A 58 -5.57 -19.33 -10.36
N ALA A 59 -5.31 -18.03 -10.49
CA ALA A 59 -5.57 -17.02 -9.47
C ALA A 59 -6.63 -16.01 -9.95
N ALA A 60 -7.25 -15.33 -9.01
CA ALA A 60 -8.07 -14.14 -9.28
C ALA A 60 -7.45 -12.93 -8.59
N ALA A 61 -7.29 -11.85 -9.33
CA ALA A 61 -6.80 -10.58 -8.83
C ALA A 61 -7.90 -9.52 -8.93
N GLU A 62 -8.17 -8.83 -7.82
CA GLU A 62 -9.18 -7.78 -7.77
C GLU A 62 -8.63 -6.54 -7.06
N LEU A 63 -8.98 -5.37 -7.57
CA LEU A 63 -8.77 -4.10 -6.90
C LEU A 63 -10.12 -3.54 -6.44
N TRP A 64 -10.31 -3.44 -5.13
CA TRP A 64 -11.59 -3.00 -4.55
C TRP A 64 -11.67 -1.49 -4.35
N SER A 65 -10.54 -0.85 -4.08
CA SER A 65 -10.49 0.61 -4.02
C SER A 65 -9.12 1.15 -4.39
N ALA A 66 -9.16 2.32 -5.03
CA ALA A 66 -8.01 3.14 -5.33
C ALA A 66 -8.37 4.60 -5.06
N GLU A 67 -7.77 5.19 -4.05
CA GLU A 67 -8.12 6.52 -3.57
C GLU A 67 -6.88 7.39 -3.43
N THR A 68 -7.02 8.66 -3.82
CA THR A 68 -6.01 9.68 -3.53
C THR A 68 -6.59 10.69 -2.55
N ALA A 69 -6.00 10.77 -1.37
CA ALA A 69 -6.39 11.73 -0.34
C ALA A 69 -5.15 12.35 0.32
N HIS A 70 -5.14 13.67 0.45
CA HIS A 70 -4.04 14.42 1.08
C HIS A 70 -2.64 14.07 0.51
N GLY A 71 -2.55 13.84 -0.81
CA GLY A 71 -1.31 13.49 -1.49
C GLY A 71 -0.81 12.07 -1.18
N VAL A 72 -1.69 11.18 -0.72
CA VAL A 72 -1.41 9.75 -0.51
C VAL A 72 -2.32 8.95 -1.43
N LEU A 73 -1.71 8.05 -2.22
CA LEU A 73 -2.43 6.98 -2.91
C LEU A 73 -2.60 5.82 -1.94
N LYS A 74 -3.82 5.30 -1.84
CA LYS A 74 -4.16 4.07 -1.10
C LYS A 74 -4.82 3.07 -2.04
N LEU A 75 -4.37 1.83 -1.98
CA LEU A 75 -4.88 0.72 -2.80
C LEU A 75 -5.31 -0.42 -1.87
N ARG A 76 -6.43 -1.03 -2.17
CA ARG A 76 -6.92 -2.24 -1.49
C ARG A 76 -7.42 -3.22 -2.52
N GLY A 77 -7.06 -4.48 -2.33
CA GLY A 77 -7.49 -5.55 -3.23
C GLY A 77 -7.08 -6.90 -2.71
N ALA A 78 -7.13 -7.90 -3.57
CA ALA A 78 -6.70 -9.25 -3.27
C ALA A 78 -6.09 -9.94 -4.48
N LEU A 79 -5.26 -10.95 -4.21
CA LEU A 79 -4.81 -11.96 -5.15
C LEU A 79 -5.11 -13.33 -4.55
N ALA A 80 -6.27 -13.89 -4.87
CA ALA A 80 -6.68 -15.22 -4.43
C ALA A 80 -6.01 -16.30 -5.29
N ARG A 81 -5.37 -17.27 -4.66
CA ARG A 81 -4.79 -18.46 -5.30
C ARG A 81 -5.25 -19.71 -4.55
N ARG A 82 -5.42 -20.82 -5.27
CA ARG A 82 -5.83 -22.08 -4.67
C ARG A 82 -4.77 -22.60 -3.71
N GLY A 83 -5.16 -22.87 -2.45
CA GLY A 83 -4.35 -23.53 -1.44
C GLY A 83 -3.07 -22.84 -0.99
N ILE A 84 -2.82 -21.62 -1.45
CA ILE A 84 -1.59 -20.86 -1.13
C ILE A 84 -1.98 -19.45 -0.74
N GLY A 85 -1.62 -19.05 0.47
CA GLY A 85 -1.62 -17.64 0.84
C GLY A 85 -0.64 -16.87 -0.06
N ALA A 86 -0.94 -15.63 -0.37
CA ALA A 86 -0.05 -14.79 -1.18
C ALA A 86 1.20 -14.43 -0.38
N VAL A 87 2.23 -15.27 -0.45
CA VAL A 87 3.51 -15.04 0.19
C VAL A 87 4.23 -13.91 -0.56
N ASP A 88 4.72 -12.92 0.19
CA ASP A 88 5.50 -11.77 -0.33
C ASP A 88 4.82 -10.97 -1.45
N LEU A 89 3.47 -10.88 -1.42
CA LEU A 89 2.72 -10.07 -2.36
C LEU A 89 3.01 -8.59 -2.16
N ARG A 90 3.32 -7.91 -3.26
CA ARG A 90 3.56 -6.45 -3.29
C ARG A 90 2.82 -5.80 -4.46
N VAL A 91 2.35 -4.61 -4.22
CA VAL A 91 1.88 -3.75 -5.31
C VAL A 91 3.10 -3.05 -5.90
N GLY A 92 3.23 -3.12 -7.20
CA GLY A 92 4.21 -2.40 -8.00
C GLY A 92 3.57 -1.34 -8.88
N LEU A 93 4.32 -0.31 -9.22
CA LEU A 93 3.94 0.72 -10.15
C LEU A 93 4.98 0.78 -11.29
N ILE A 94 4.53 0.70 -12.53
CA ILE A 94 5.35 0.83 -13.73
C ILE A 94 5.06 2.20 -14.35
N TRP A 95 6.12 3.00 -14.57
CA TRP A 95 6.01 4.31 -15.20
C TRP A 95 5.96 4.21 -16.71
N LYS A 96 5.13 5.04 -17.33
CA LYS A 96 5.07 5.27 -18.76
C LYS A 96 4.97 6.77 -19.00
N PRO A 97 6.00 7.43 -19.55
CA PRO A 97 5.93 8.83 -19.94
C PRO A 97 4.95 9.03 -21.11
N ASP A 98 4.36 10.21 -21.22
CA ASP A 98 3.50 10.55 -22.35
C ASP A 98 4.28 10.44 -23.67
N GLY A 99 3.76 9.66 -24.60
CA GLY A 99 4.40 9.40 -25.90
C GLY A 99 5.61 8.44 -25.87
N GLY A 100 5.97 7.90 -24.69
CA GLY A 100 7.08 6.96 -24.53
C GLY A 100 6.65 5.51 -24.28
N ALA A 101 7.64 4.62 -24.16
CA ALA A 101 7.46 3.24 -23.75
C ALA A 101 7.41 3.14 -22.21
N GLU A 102 6.83 2.04 -21.71
CA GLU A 102 6.92 1.71 -20.28
C GLU A 102 8.37 1.46 -19.88
N GLU A 103 8.73 1.94 -18.68
CA GLU A 103 10.06 1.67 -18.12
C GLU A 103 10.22 0.22 -17.71
N ASP A 104 11.48 -0.22 -17.67
CA ASP A 104 11.83 -1.54 -17.12
C ASP A 104 11.70 -1.58 -15.58
N ALA A 105 11.67 -0.41 -14.93
CA ALA A 105 11.65 -0.27 -13.49
C ALA A 105 10.22 -0.44 -12.92
N VAL A 106 10.06 -1.37 -11.97
CA VAL A 106 8.86 -1.54 -11.14
C VAL A 106 9.12 -0.93 -9.77
N THR A 107 8.42 0.14 -9.45
CA THR A 107 8.49 0.79 -8.13
C THR A 107 7.60 0.04 -7.13
N LEU A 108 8.20 -0.61 -6.13
CA LEU A 108 7.48 -1.41 -5.14
C LEU A 108 6.95 -0.54 -4.00
N LEU A 109 5.66 -0.68 -3.73
CA LEU A 109 4.99 -0.04 -2.59
C LEU A 109 5.15 -0.88 -1.32
N ASN A 110 5.07 -0.21 -0.18
CA ASN A 110 4.90 -0.93 1.08
C ASN A 110 3.48 -1.52 1.11
N THR A 111 3.41 -2.84 1.00
CA THR A 111 2.17 -3.60 0.93
C THR A 111 2.02 -4.40 2.22
N GLN A 112 0.86 -4.31 2.85
CA GLN A 112 0.49 -5.10 4.02
C GLN A 112 -0.54 -6.15 3.59
N MET A 113 -0.28 -7.40 3.96
CA MET A 113 -1.23 -8.48 3.76
C MET A 113 -2.33 -8.41 4.81
N VAL A 114 -3.56 -8.65 4.38
CA VAL A 114 -4.75 -8.64 5.22
C VAL A 114 -5.62 -9.85 4.93
N ARG A 115 -6.39 -10.27 5.92
CA ARG A 115 -7.42 -11.30 5.73
C ARG A 115 -8.62 -10.71 5.03
N VAL A 116 -9.18 -11.47 4.11
CA VAL A 116 -10.35 -11.08 3.32
C VAL A 116 -11.25 -12.28 3.09
N ASP A 117 -12.53 -12.02 2.86
CA ASP A 117 -13.45 -13.06 2.39
C ASP A 117 -13.23 -13.30 0.89
N THR A 118 -12.87 -14.52 0.53
CA THR A 118 -12.58 -14.94 -0.84
C THR A 118 -13.78 -15.57 -1.56
N ALA A 119 -14.92 -15.71 -0.89
CA ALA A 119 -16.08 -16.44 -1.42
C ALA A 119 -16.61 -15.90 -2.76
N GLY A 120 -16.41 -14.59 -3.04
CA GLY A 120 -16.80 -13.91 -4.29
C GLY A 120 -15.78 -13.95 -5.40
N MET A 121 -14.54 -14.39 -5.15
CA MET A 121 -13.43 -14.30 -6.12
C MET A 121 -13.36 -15.48 -7.11
N GLY A 122 -14.24 -16.47 -6.99
CA GLY A 122 -14.30 -17.59 -7.95
C GLY A 122 -13.15 -18.61 -7.86
N VAL A 123 -12.26 -18.49 -6.87
CA VAL A 123 -11.15 -19.40 -6.63
C VAL A 123 -11.52 -20.36 -5.50
N GLN A 124 -11.61 -21.67 -5.81
CA GLN A 124 -11.89 -22.67 -4.79
C GLN A 124 -10.71 -22.87 -3.84
N ASP A 125 -11.00 -23.06 -2.55
CA ASP A 125 -10.00 -23.28 -1.50
C ASP A 125 -8.91 -22.18 -1.44
N ALA A 126 -9.27 -20.94 -1.76
CA ALA A 126 -8.37 -19.81 -1.63
C ALA A 126 -8.10 -19.51 -0.15
N ASP A 127 -6.84 -19.20 0.17
CA ASP A 127 -6.46 -18.73 1.50
C ASP A 127 -7.06 -17.35 1.76
N ASP A 128 -7.57 -17.12 2.98
CA ASP A 128 -8.12 -15.83 3.41
C ASP A 128 -7.05 -14.74 3.58
N HIS A 129 -5.77 -15.10 3.68
CA HIS A 129 -4.61 -14.20 3.74
C HIS A 129 -4.12 -13.76 2.35
N CYS A 130 -5.03 -13.42 1.47
CA CYS A 130 -4.73 -13.02 0.10
C CYS A 130 -5.06 -11.54 -0.19
N GLY A 131 -5.63 -10.82 0.76
CA GLY A 131 -5.89 -9.39 0.64
C GLY A 131 -4.64 -8.55 0.82
N PHE A 132 -4.61 -7.38 0.21
CA PHE A 132 -3.54 -6.40 0.37
C PHE A 132 -4.06 -4.99 0.61
N VAL A 133 -3.26 -4.23 1.35
CA VAL A 133 -3.38 -2.77 1.48
C VAL A 133 -2.02 -2.17 1.18
N ALA A 134 -1.95 -1.27 0.21
CA ALA A 134 -0.74 -0.54 -0.12
C ALA A 134 -0.99 0.96 -0.07
N ALA A 135 0.00 1.73 0.36
CA ALA A 135 -0.08 3.19 0.39
C ALA A 135 1.26 3.83 0.04
N VAL A 136 1.20 4.97 -0.63
CA VAL A 136 2.40 5.76 -0.94
C VAL A 136 2.08 7.25 -0.98
N LYS A 137 2.99 8.06 -0.45
CA LYS A 137 2.94 9.52 -0.69
C LYS A 137 3.29 9.81 -2.13
N LEU A 138 2.39 10.45 -2.89
CA LEU A 138 2.58 10.77 -4.30
C LEU A 138 3.88 11.55 -4.56
N LYS A 139 4.26 12.41 -3.61
CA LYS A 139 5.54 13.15 -3.66
C LYS A 139 6.80 12.28 -3.53
N ARG A 140 6.67 10.99 -3.18
CA ARG A 140 7.79 10.03 -3.11
C ARG A 140 7.92 9.18 -4.35
N LEU A 141 6.93 9.20 -5.23
CA LEU A 141 7.03 8.51 -6.52
C LEU A 141 8.15 9.14 -7.36
N PRO A 142 8.90 8.34 -8.12
CA PRO A 142 9.84 8.82 -9.13
C PRO A 142 9.16 9.75 -10.16
N HIS A 143 9.94 10.29 -11.10
CA HIS A 143 9.45 11.08 -12.25
C HIS A 143 8.65 12.33 -11.87
N ARG A 144 9.11 13.04 -10.83
CA ARG A 144 8.55 14.33 -10.46
C ARG A 144 8.81 15.36 -11.58
N GLY A 145 7.74 16.06 -11.99
CA GLY A 145 7.83 17.07 -13.05
C GLY A 145 7.60 16.51 -14.46
N GLU A 146 7.54 15.19 -14.62
CA GLU A 146 7.25 14.56 -15.91
C GLU A 146 5.76 14.24 -16.03
N ASN A 147 5.20 14.41 -17.24
CA ASN A 147 3.84 13.97 -17.54
C ASN A 147 3.86 12.51 -17.98
N GLY A 148 2.89 11.77 -17.52
CA GLY A 148 2.78 10.33 -17.82
C GLY A 148 1.85 9.62 -16.86
N GLN A 149 1.96 8.31 -16.85
CA GLN A 149 1.09 7.47 -16.02
C GLN A 149 1.84 6.33 -15.35
N TYR A 150 1.40 5.94 -14.17
CA TYR A 150 1.77 4.69 -13.52
C TYR A 150 0.68 3.66 -13.74
N ARG A 151 1.05 2.48 -14.17
CA ARG A 151 0.20 1.31 -14.20
C ARG A 151 0.48 0.43 -12.98
N ALA A 152 -0.56 0.01 -12.27
CA ALA A 152 -0.41 -0.88 -11.13
C ALA A 152 -0.31 -2.34 -11.58
N VAL A 153 0.60 -3.06 -10.93
CA VAL A 153 0.86 -4.49 -11.13
C VAL A 153 1.03 -5.16 -9.78
N LEU A 154 0.96 -6.48 -9.75
CA LEU A 154 1.29 -7.26 -8.56
C LEU A 154 2.64 -7.95 -8.76
N VAL A 155 3.40 -8.05 -7.69
CA VAL A 155 4.68 -8.79 -7.65
C VAL A 155 4.60 -9.78 -6.50
N SER A 156 4.85 -11.05 -6.77
CA SER A 156 4.88 -12.11 -5.78
C SER A 156 5.88 -13.18 -6.19
N GLU A 157 6.70 -13.64 -5.27
CA GLU A 157 7.64 -14.78 -5.49
C GLU A 157 8.49 -14.67 -6.76
N GLY A 158 8.98 -13.47 -7.10
CA GLY A 158 9.77 -13.23 -8.32
C GLY A 158 8.96 -13.20 -9.61
N GLN A 159 7.64 -13.21 -9.52
CA GLN A 159 6.73 -13.09 -10.65
C GLN A 159 6.14 -11.67 -10.73
N LEU A 160 6.04 -11.15 -11.93
CA LEU A 160 5.26 -9.95 -12.26
C LEU A 160 3.90 -10.40 -12.78
N ILE A 161 2.87 -10.23 -11.96
CA ILE A 161 1.50 -10.61 -12.29
C ILE A 161 0.85 -9.41 -12.95
N ASP A 162 0.68 -9.51 -14.26
CA ASP A 162 0.21 -8.46 -15.16
C ASP A 162 -1.08 -8.93 -15.86
N GLY A 163 -1.36 -8.39 -17.02
CA GLY A 163 -2.56 -8.67 -17.79
C GLY A 163 -3.72 -7.74 -17.47
N GLY A 164 -3.42 -6.55 -16.89
CA GLY A 164 -4.44 -5.59 -16.48
C GLY A 164 -5.21 -6.03 -15.22
N ALA A 165 -4.62 -6.97 -14.47
CA ALA A 165 -5.26 -7.60 -13.30
C ALA A 165 -5.86 -6.62 -12.30
N LEU A 166 -5.24 -5.46 -12.11
CA LEU A 166 -5.75 -4.43 -11.22
C LEU A 166 -6.56 -3.34 -11.95
N GLY A 167 -6.45 -3.23 -13.30
CA GLY A 167 -7.16 -2.24 -14.08
C GLY A 167 -6.96 -0.78 -13.65
N LEU A 168 -5.86 -0.49 -12.95
CA LEU A 168 -5.58 0.82 -12.36
C LEU A 168 -4.49 1.56 -13.09
N THR A 169 -4.78 2.80 -13.45
CA THR A 169 -3.83 3.78 -13.93
C THR A 169 -3.84 5.02 -13.04
N LEU A 170 -2.67 5.44 -12.59
CA LEU A 170 -2.48 6.70 -11.88
C LEU A 170 -1.82 7.69 -12.84
N ARG A 171 -2.59 8.64 -13.35
CA ARG A 171 -2.09 9.62 -14.33
C ARG A 171 -1.60 10.89 -13.65
N ARG A 172 -0.46 11.40 -14.13
CA ARG A 172 0.09 12.67 -13.73
C ARG A 172 0.01 13.70 -14.86
N GLN A 173 -0.50 14.89 -14.53
CA GLN A 173 -0.50 16.07 -15.42
C GLN A 173 -0.04 17.28 -14.59
N GLY A 174 1.19 17.72 -14.80
CA GLY A 174 1.80 18.77 -13.97
C GLY A 174 1.91 18.35 -12.50
N GLU A 175 1.26 19.07 -11.61
CA GLU A 175 1.21 18.75 -10.17
C GLU A 175 0.00 17.90 -9.76
N SER A 176 -0.95 17.70 -10.67
CA SER A 176 -2.18 16.97 -10.41
C SER A 176 -2.03 15.48 -10.67
N TRP A 177 -2.76 14.69 -9.87
CA TRP A 177 -2.84 13.24 -10.01
C TRP A 177 -4.29 12.82 -10.13
N THR A 178 -4.58 11.98 -11.13
CA THR A 178 -5.89 11.37 -11.33
C THR A 178 -5.76 9.86 -11.28
N VAL A 179 -6.73 9.20 -10.68
CA VAL A 179 -6.85 7.74 -10.63
C VAL A 179 -7.91 7.33 -11.65
N GLU A 180 -7.54 6.46 -12.58
CA GLU A 180 -8.43 5.91 -13.59
C GLU A 180 -8.51 4.39 -13.43
N GLY A 181 -9.73 3.83 -13.40
CA GLY A 181 -9.95 2.41 -13.17
C GLY A 181 -9.99 2.02 -11.68
N GLY A 182 -10.12 0.72 -11.39
CA GLY A 182 -10.00 0.20 -10.02
C GLY A 182 -11.24 0.33 -9.16
N SER A 183 -12.44 0.37 -9.71
CA SER A 183 -13.69 0.13 -8.97
C SER A 183 -14.64 -0.73 -9.78
N ARG A 184 -14.93 -1.89 -9.28
CA ARG A 184 -16.18 -2.59 -9.52
C ARG A 184 -17.04 -2.52 -8.30
#